data_2c543bf327b9eaf178893c25b9e508ea
#
_entry.id   2c543bf327b9eaf178893c25b9e508ea
#
_cell.length_a   1.000
_cell.length_b   1.000
_cell.length_c   1.000
_cell.angle_alpha   90.00
_cell.angle_beta   90.00
_cell.angle_gamma   90.00
#
_symmetry.space_group_name_H-M   'P 1'
#
loop_
_entity.id
_entity.type
_entity.pdbx_description
1 polymer ?
#
loop_
_entity_poly.entity_id
_entity_poly.type
_entity_poly.pdbx_seq_one_letter_code
_entity_poly.pdbx_strand_id
1 'polypeptide(L)'
;MKAAPVFLITRKPEPWRPQNNGGMSFTPAVLPINATEFKVACSNCNLRELCLPVGGLSEPELERLDLLVASRRALRRGELLFRSGDPFESLYAVRTGFFKTRVSSKDGRDQVTGFQMAGELLGLDGIGADRHTCDAVALEDSQVCIIPYGQLEALSREFSELQRQFHKIMSREIVRDHGVMLLLGSMRAEERLAAFLLNLVQRLHARGFSQSELVLRMTREEIGSYLGLKLETVSRTFSRFQEEGFLEVKQRDI
;
A
#
# COMPACT_ATOMS: atom_id res chain seq x y z
N MET A 1 -21.87 33.50 24.12
CA MET A 1 -20.95 32.40 24.43
C MET A 1 -19.56 32.86 23.99
N LYS A 2 -18.63 33.02 24.93
CA LYS A 2 -17.28 33.60 24.70
C LYS A 2 -16.34 32.51 24.25
N ALA A 3 -15.64 32.74 23.14
CA ALA A 3 -14.57 31.88 22.63
C ALA A 3 -13.34 31.96 23.55
N ALA A 4 -12.74 30.81 23.88
CA ALA A 4 -11.49 30.73 24.63
C ALA A 4 -10.28 30.98 23.72
N PRO A 5 -9.20 31.60 24.24
CA PRO A 5 -8.03 31.93 23.44
C PRO A 5 -7.11 30.72 23.24
N VAL A 6 -6.67 30.54 22.00
CA VAL A 6 -5.64 29.58 21.61
C VAL A 6 -4.27 30.16 21.99
N PHE A 7 -3.55 29.49 22.89
CA PHE A 7 -2.17 29.82 23.22
C PHE A 7 -1.21 29.22 22.20
N LEU A 8 -0.61 30.08 21.39
CA LEU A 8 0.56 29.76 20.57
C LEU A 8 1.81 29.71 21.45
N ILE A 9 2.39 28.53 21.67
CA ILE A 9 3.71 28.40 22.30
C ILE A 9 4.76 28.34 21.20
N THR A 10 5.32 29.49 20.88
CA THR A 10 6.55 29.62 20.09
C THR A 10 7.76 29.46 20.99
N ARG A 11 8.35 28.28 21.09
CA ARG A 11 9.75 28.13 21.55
C ARG A 11 10.54 27.42 20.47
N LYS A 12 11.51 28.16 19.88
CA LYS A 12 12.55 27.55 19.04
C LYS A 12 13.41 26.62 19.91
N PRO A 13 13.71 25.40 19.48
CA PRO A 13 14.70 24.58 20.18
C PRO A 13 16.10 25.18 19.99
N GLU A 14 16.85 25.29 21.08
CA GLU A 14 18.26 25.66 21.04
C GLU A 14 19.12 24.57 20.38
N PRO A 15 20.18 24.92 19.67
CA PRO A 15 21.07 23.95 19.05
C PRO A 15 21.82 23.15 20.11
N TRP A 16 21.74 21.82 20.01
CA TRP A 16 22.48 20.88 20.86
C TRP A 16 23.99 21.10 20.73
N ARG A 17 24.69 21.30 21.87
CA ARG A 17 26.15 21.35 21.96
C ARG A 17 26.64 20.06 22.63
N PRO A 18 27.59 19.30 22.02
CA PRO A 18 28.16 18.13 22.66
C PRO A 18 29.05 18.54 23.86
N GLN A 19 28.75 17.97 25.00
CA GLN A 19 29.65 18.05 26.17
C GLN A 19 30.77 17.03 25.99
N ASN A 20 32.02 17.54 25.97
CA ASN A 20 33.23 16.73 26.02
C ASN A 20 33.36 16.10 27.40
N ASN A 21 33.13 14.81 27.54
CA ASN A 21 33.56 14.02 28.69
C ASN A 21 34.43 12.86 28.21
N GLY A 22 35.63 12.87 28.68
CA GLY A 22 36.74 11.93 28.78
C GLY A 22 36.58 10.51 28.16
N GLY A 23 37.60 10.17 27.35
CA GLY A 23 37.68 8.93 26.58
C GLY A 23 37.40 7.65 27.35
N MET A 24 36.41 6.93 26.84
CA MET A 24 36.36 5.48 26.86
C MET A 24 36.08 5.05 25.42
N SER A 25 37.05 4.40 24.79
CA SER A 25 36.92 3.77 23.49
C SER A 25 35.96 2.61 23.65
N PHE A 26 34.68 2.84 23.33
CA PHE A 26 33.72 1.76 23.11
C PHE A 26 33.88 1.31 21.67
N THR A 27 34.60 0.23 21.46
CA THR A 27 34.47 -0.60 20.26
C THR A 27 33.09 -1.25 20.34
N PRO A 28 32.12 -0.93 19.47
CA PRO A 28 30.89 -1.69 19.44
C PRO A 28 31.25 -3.11 19.00
N ALA A 29 31.12 -4.07 19.91
CA ALA A 29 31.11 -5.47 19.53
C ALA A 29 29.90 -5.67 18.62
N VAL A 30 30.17 -5.75 17.31
CA VAL A 30 29.21 -6.24 16.34
C VAL A 30 28.98 -7.69 16.68
N LEU A 31 27.96 -7.96 17.52
CA LEU A 31 27.46 -9.31 17.69
C LEU A 31 27.01 -9.76 16.29
N PRO A 32 27.52 -10.91 15.79
CA PRO A 32 26.99 -11.47 14.57
C PRO A 32 25.51 -11.75 14.84
N ILE A 33 24.63 -10.94 14.24
CA ILE A 33 23.23 -11.31 14.14
C ILE A 33 23.23 -12.53 13.23
N ASN A 34 23.23 -13.71 13.85
CA ASN A 34 22.88 -14.91 13.14
C ASN A 34 21.51 -14.63 12.54
N ALA A 35 21.47 -14.58 11.21
CA ALA A 35 20.25 -14.57 10.42
C ALA A 35 19.59 -15.96 10.55
N THR A 36 19.32 -16.39 11.78
CA THR A 36 18.40 -17.46 12.08
C THR A 36 17.04 -16.94 11.67
N GLU A 37 16.59 -17.42 10.54
CA GLU A 37 15.24 -17.46 10.01
C GLU A 37 14.21 -16.89 10.99
N PHE A 38 13.97 -15.57 10.89
CA PHE A 38 12.75 -15.01 11.45
C PHE A 38 11.62 -15.64 10.64
N LYS A 39 11.01 -16.70 11.20
CA LYS A 39 9.80 -17.29 10.63
C LYS A 39 8.82 -16.16 10.39
N VAL A 40 8.41 -16.05 9.15
CA VAL A 40 7.41 -15.08 8.71
C VAL A 40 6.09 -15.58 9.28
N ALA A 41 5.65 -15.02 10.38
CA ALA A 41 4.40 -15.41 11.00
C ALA A 41 3.34 -14.33 10.74
N CYS A 42 2.21 -14.71 10.15
CA CYS A 42 1.04 -13.84 10.01
C CYS A 42 0.42 -13.57 11.40
N SER A 43 0.50 -14.53 12.31
CA SER A 43 0.05 -14.41 13.70
C SER A 43 0.64 -13.21 14.45
N ASN A 44 1.90 -12.86 14.16
CA ASN A 44 2.62 -11.73 14.77
C ASN A 44 2.76 -10.51 13.83
N CYS A 45 2.04 -10.49 12.71
CA CYS A 45 2.12 -9.40 11.74
C CYS A 45 1.17 -8.26 12.13
N ASN A 46 1.66 -7.03 12.20
CA ASN A 46 0.85 -5.84 12.48
C ASN A 46 -0.17 -5.51 11.36
N LEU A 47 -0.04 -6.14 10.18
CA LEU A 47 -0.95 -5.96 9.04
C LEU A 47 -1.97 -7.10 8.90
N ARG A 48 -1.98 -8.07 9.81
CA ARG A 48 -2.81 -9.28 9.70
C ARG A 48 -4.29 -8.97 9.51
N GLU A 49 -4.81 -7.95 10.21
CA GLU A 49 -6.23 -7.58 10.12
C GLU A 49 -6.60 -6.89 8.79
N LEU A 50 -5.60 -6.35 8.07
CA LEU A 50 -5.79 -5.69 6.78
C LEU A 50 -5.60 -6.67 5.61
N CYS A 51 -4.55 -7.49 5.68
CA CYS A 51 -4.11 -8.37 4.61
C CYS A 51 -5.00 -9.62 4.48
N LEU A 52 -4.95 -10.49 5.47
CA LEU A 52 -5.80 -11.66 5.63
C LEU A 52 -6.38 -11.58 7.04
N PRO A 53 -7.56 -10.98 7.22
CA PRO A 53 -8.15 -10.85 8.56
C PRO A 53 -8.28 -12.22 9.21
N VAL A 54 -7.45 -12.45 10.22
CA VAL A 54 -7.36 -13.73 10.94
C VAL A 54 -8.34 -13.82 12.10
N GLY A 55 -9.13 -12.78 12.31
CA GLY A 55 -10.17 -12.76 13.33
C GLY A 55 -11.17 -13.91 13.13
N GLY A 56 -11.21 -14.81 14.10
CA GLY A 56 -12.05 -16.01 14.06
C GLY A 56 -11.33 -17.30 13.67
N LEU A 57 -10.04 -17.25 13.30
CA LEU A 57 -9.21 -18.46 13.15
C LEU A 57 -8.72 -18.94 14.51
N SER A 58 -8.73 -20.25 14.71
CA SER A 58 -8.13 -20.91 15.87
C SER A 58 -6.60 -20.93 15.78
N GLU A 59 -5.91 -21.14 16.90
CA GLU A 59 -4.44 -21.25 16.92
C GLU A 59 -3.86 -22.26 15.91
N PRO A 60 -4.41 -23.49 15.76
CA PRO A 60 -3.92 -24.44 14.75
C PRO A 60 -4.12 -23.96 13.31
N GLU A 61 -5.20 -23.20 13.03
CA GLU A 61 -5.46 -22.63 11.72
C GLU A 61 -4.48 -21.48 11.41
N LEU A 62 -4.15 -20.68 12.43
CA LEU A 62 -3.12 -19.63 12.32
C LEU A 62 -1.73 -20.21 12.05
N GLU A 63 -1.34 -21.29 12.74
CA GLU A 63 -0.06 -21.98 12.51
C GLU A 63 0.05 -22.49 11.07
N ARG A 64 -1.02 -23.05 10.52
CA ARG A 64 -1.05 -23.53 9.13
C ARG A 64 -0.99 -22.36 8.13
N LEU A 65 -1.65 -21.25 8.43
CA LEU A 65 -1.55 -20.03 7.64
C LEU A 65 -0.13 -19.44 7.67
N ASP A 66 0.53 -19.48 8.82
CA ASP A 66 1.92 -19.04 8.97
C ASP A 66 2.88 -19.87 8.12
N LEU A 67 2.65 -21.18 8.03
CA LEU A 67 3.42 -22.07 7.15
C LEU A 67 3.18 -21.79 5.67
N LEU A 68 1.94 -21.44 5.30
CA LEU A 68 1.57 -21.07 3.94
C LEU A 68 2.31 -19.81 3.47
N VAL A 69 2.46 -18.81 4.34
CA VAL A 69 3.05 -17.49 4.04
C VAL A 69 4.53 -17.43 4.43
N ALA A 70 5.25 -18.54 4.30
CA ALA A 70 6.63 -18.67 4.79
C ALA A 70 7.68 -17.86 4.00
N SER A 71 7.37 -17.41 2.78
CA SER A 71 8.35 -16.76 1.90
C SER A 71 8.02 -15.28 1.64
N ARG A 72 9.08 -14.50 1.44
CA ARG A 72 9.01 -13.07 1.12
C ARG A 72 9.88 -12.74 -0.09
N ARG A 73 9.48 -11.72 -0.82
CA ARG A 73 10.28 -11.14 -1.92
C ARG A 73 10.45 -9.65 -1.68
N ALA A 74 11.71 -9.19 -1.72
CA ALA A 74 12.04 -7.78 -1.75
C ALA A 74 12.11 -7.31 -3.21
N LEU A 75 11.64 -6.09 -3.46
CA LEU A 75 11.67 -5.44 -4.78
C LEU A 75 12.22 -4.03 -4.60
N ARG A 76 13.06 -3.61 -5.52
CA ARG A 76 13.51 -2.22 -5.62
C ARG A 76 12.47 -1.39 -6.37
N ARG A 77 12.53 -0.09 -6.18
CA ARG A 77 11.71 0.85 -6.95
C ARG A 77 11.84 0.61 -8.45
N GLY A 78 10.70 0.50 -9.15
CA GLY A 78 10.62 0.25 -10.58
C GLY A 78 10.68 -1.22 -10.99
N GLU A 79 10.98 -2.14 -10.06
CA GLU A 79 10.97 -3.58 -10.37
C GLU A 79 9.53 -4.09 -10.52
N LEU A 80 9.39 -5.03 -11.47
CA LEU A 80 8.15 -5.76 -11.72
C LEU A 80 8.03 -6.93 -10.74
N LEU A 81 6.88 -7.02 -10.09
CA LEU A 81 6.50 -8.20 -9.31
C LEU A 81 6.08 -9.34 -10.26
N PHE A 82 5.20 -9.02 -11.20
CA PHE A 82 4.78 -9.87 -12.32
C PHE A 82 4.36 -9.01 -13.52
N ARG A 83 4.24 -9.65 -14.68
CA ARG A 83 3.81 -9.03 -15.95
C ARG A 83 2.49 -9.62 -16.41
N SER A 84 1.76 -8.85 -17.18
CA SER A 84 0.63 -9.35 -17.95
C SER A 84 1.08 -10.50 -18.86
N GLY A 85 0.35 -11.63 -18.79
CA GLY A 85 0.68 -12.87 -19.49
C GLY A 85 1.54 -13.87 -18.70
N ASP A 86 2.19 -13.46 -17.62
CA ASP A 86 2.92 -14.40 -16.76
C ASP A 86 1.97 -15.44 -16.14
N PRO A 87 2.41 -16.69 -15.93
CA PRO A 87 1.61 -17.69 -15.21
C PRO A 87 1.21 -17.20 -13.83
N PHE A 88 -0.04 -17.44 -13.44
CA PHE A 88 -0.52 -17.16 -12.10
C PHE A 88 -0.27 -18.35 -11.19
N GLU A 89 0.55 -18.18 -10.17
CA GLU A 89 0.87 -19.23 -9.19
C GLU A 89 0.58 -18.79 -7.75
N SER A 90 0.64 -17.49 -7.49
CA SER A 90 0.58 -16.94 -6.15
C SER A 90 -0.14 -15.61 -6.09
N LEU A 91 -0.78 -15.35 -4.97
CA LEU A 91 -1.12 -14.00 -4.53
C LEU A 91 0.06 -13.38 -3.77
N TYR A 92 0.08 -12.08 -3.71
CA TYR A 92 1.14 -11.32 -3.04
C TYR A 92 0.53 -10.32 -2.08
N ALA A 93 0.82 -10.46 -0.79
CA ALA A 93 0.40 -9.48 0.20
C ALA A 93 1.50 -8.42 0.36
N VAL A 94 1.19 -7.17 0.13
CA VAL A 94 2.14 -6.07 0.34
C VAL A 94 2.44 -5.94 1.83
N ARG A 95 3.70 -6.18 2.21
CA ARG A 95 4.16 -6.02 3.59
C ARG A 95 4.64 -4.61 3.87
N THR A 96 5.45 -4.05 2.98
CA THR A 96 5.94 -2.67 3.03
C THR A 96 6.01 -2.12 1.62
N GLY A 97 5.88 -0.79 1.51
CA GLY A 97 6.01 -0.09 0.25
C GLY A 97 4.69 0.09 -0.48
N PHE A 98 4.81 0.48 -1.75
CA PHE A 98 3.71 0.83 -2.63
C PHE A 98 3.90 0.20 -4.01
N PHE A 99 2.80 -0.25 -4.60
CA PHE A 99 2.76 -0.79 -5.95
C PHE A 99 1.73 -0.04 -6.78
N LYS A 100 1.93 -0.05 -8.09
CA LYS A 100 0.89 0.23 -9.07
C LYS A 100 0.62 -1.01 -9.90
N THR A 101 -0.63 -1.21 -10.29
CA THR A 101 -1.01 -2.11 -11.35
C THR A 101 -1.30 -1.30 -12.61
N ARG A 102 -0.96 -1.85 -13.78
CA ARG A 102 -1.23 -1.22 -15.07
C ARG A 102 -1.57 -2.25 -16.13
N VAL A 103 -2.39 -1.84 -17.07
CA VAL A 103 -2.70 -2.60 -18.28
C VAL A 103 -2.17 -1.82 -19.47
N SER A 104 -1.45 -2.52 -20.35
CA SER A 104 -0.98 -1.96 -21.62
C SER A 104 -1.92 -2.38 -22.74
N SER A 105 -2.42 -1.41 -23.50
CA SER A 105 -3.22 -1.70 -24.68
C SER A 105 -2.32 -2.07 -25.88
N LYS A 106 -2.89 -2.72 -26.90
CA LYS A 106 -2.15 -3.17 -28.10
C LYS A 106 -1.48 -2.01 -28.88
N ASP A 107 -1.97 -0.81 -28.75
CA ASP A 107 -1.42 0.42 -29.34
C ASP A 107 -0.38 1.12 -28.44
N GLY A 108 0.08 0.46 -27.38
CA GLY A 108 1.16 0.92 -26.52
C GLY A 108 0.76 1.96 -25.46
N ARG A 109 -0.54 2.19 -25.24
CA ARG A 109 -1.01 3.06 -24.15
C ARG A 109 -1.07 2.29 -22.85
N ASP A 110 -0.47 2.86 -21.81
CA ASP A 110 -0.51 2.33 -20.45
C ASP A 110 -1.60 3.02 -19.63
N GLN A 111 -2.45 2.21 -18.99
CA GLN A 111 -3.45 2.68 -18.05
C GLN A 111 -3.13 2.13 -16.66
N VAL A 112 -2.88 3.00 -15.69
CA VAL A 112 -2.82 2.60 -14.27
C VAL A 112 -4.22 2.20 -13.83
N THR A 113 -4.34 0.98 -13.31
CA THR A 113 -5.62 0.41 -12.86
C THR A 113 -5.77 0.41 -11.35
N GLY A 114 -4.65 0.49 -10.60
CA GLY A 114 -4.69 0.51 -9.15
C GLY A 114 -3.39 0.96 -8.51
N PHE A 115 -3.51 1.33 -7.23
CA PHE A 115 -2.40 1.55 -6.32
C PHE A 115 -2.61 0.71 -5.07
N GLN A 116 -1.66 -0.16 -4.76
CA GLN A 116 -1.71 -1.05 -3.59
C GLN A 116 -0.61 -0.68 -2.60
N MET A 117 -0.95 -0.75 -1.33
CA MET A 117 -0.07 -0.43 -0.21
C MET A 117 -0.06 -1.55 0.84
N ALA A 118 0.76 -1.40 1.87
CA ALA A 118 0.90 -2.40 2.94
C ALA A 118 -0.47 -2.90 3.45
N GLY A 119 -0.63 -4.22 3.56
CA GLY A 119 -1.86 -4.90 3.94
C GLY A 119 -2.88 -5.13 2.82
N GLU A 120 -2.51 -4.89 1.56
CA GLU A 120 -3.37 -5.16 0.40
C GLU A 120 -2.79 -6.28 -0.47
N LEU A 121 -3.64 -6.94 -1.24
CA LEU A 121 -3.27 -8.05 -2.09
C LEU A 121 -3.04 -7.62 -3.53
N LEU A 122 -2.08 -8.28 -4.18
CA LEU A 122 -1.80 -8.22 -5.61
C LEU A 122 -1.98 -9.62 -6.20
N GLY A 123 -2.33 -9.69 -7.48
CA GLY A 123 -2.45 -10.95 -8.22
C GLY A 123 -3.86 -11.51 -8.28
N LEU A 124 -4.88 -10.86 -7.71
CA LEU A 124 -6.27 -11.31 -7.80
C LEU A 124 -6.78 -11.40 -9.24
N ASP A 125 -6.18 -10.64 -10.15
CA ASP A 125 -6.46 -10.61 -11.58
C ASP A 125 -6.16 -11.94 -12.28
N GLY A 126 -5.26 -12.77 -11.72
CA GLY A 126 -4.83 -14.04 -12.31
C GLY A 126 -5.74 -15.24 -11.99
N ILE A 127 -6.58 -15.14 -10.97
CA ILE A 127 -7.38 -16.28 -10.46
C ILE A 127 -8.29 -16.90 -11.52
N GLY A 128 -8.88 -16.07 -12.37
CA GLY A 128 -9.88 -16.54 -13.35
C GLY A 128 -9.30 -17.06 -14.66
N ALA A 129 -8.04 -16.74 -14.99
CA ALA A 129 -7.44 -17.03 -16.29
C ALA A 129 -6.11 -17.82 -16.17
N ASP A 130 -5.68 -18.19 -14.96
CA ASP A 130 -4.40 -18.82 -14.66
C ASP A 130 -3.18 -18.03 -15.18
N ARG A 131 -3.39 -16.76 -15.49
CA ARG A 131 -2.39 -15.81 -15.96
C ARG A 131 -2.71 -14.42 -15.46
N HIS A 132 -1.67 -13.64 -15.16
CA HIS A 132 -1.83 -12.23 -14.84
C HIS A 132 -2.34 -11.43 -16.04
N THR A 133 -3.27 -10.52 -15.82
CA THR A 133 -3.87 -9.66 -16.85
C THR A 133 -3.32 -8.23 -16.82
N CYS A 134 -2.52 -7.90 -15.82
CA CYS A 134 -1.86 -6.60 -15.64
C CYS A 134 -0.40 -6.76 -15.22
N ASP A 135 0.38 -5.69 -15.33
CA ASP A 135 1.69 -5.58 -14.69
C ASP A 135 1.53 -5.05 -13.27
N ALA A 136 2.34 -5.56 -12.32
CA ALA A 136 2.50 -4.96 -10.99
C ALA A 136 3.93 -4.43 -10.82
N VAL A 137 4.06 -3.13 -10.51
CA VAL A 137 5.35 -2.42 -10.45
C VAL A 137 5.51 -1.76 -9.08
N ALA A 138 6.66 -1.94 -8.44
CA ALA A 138 6.99 -1.28 -7.19
C ALA A 138 7.26 0.23 -7.38
N LEU A 139 6.59 1.11 -6.63
CA LEU A 139 6.78 2.56 -6.67
C LEU A 139 7.90 3.06 -5.75
N GLU A 140 8.29 2.23 -4.80
CA GLU A 140 9.40 2.43 -3.88
C GLU A 140 10.00 1.06 -3.50
N ASP A 141 11.10 1.03 -2.74
CA ASP A 141 11.64 -0.23 -2.22
C ASP A 141 10.59 -0.90 -1.34
N SER A 142 10.20 -2.10 -1.72
CA SER A 142 9.00 -2.77 -1.24
C SER A 142 9.27 -4.21 -0.87
N GLN A 143 8.42 -4.78 -0.03
CA GLN A 143 8.45 -6.19 0.31
C GLN A 143 7.05 -6.80 0.23
N VAL A 144 6.93 -7.98 -0.36
CA VAL A 144 5.70 -8.75 -0.43
C VAL A 144 5.86 -10.10 0.26
N CYS A 145 4.79 -10.59 0.88
CA CYS A 145 4.64 -11.98 1.29
C CYS A 145 4.06 -12.77 0.11
N ILE A 146 4.63 -13.92 -0.20
CA ILE A 146 4.17 -14.81 -1.27
C ILE A 146 3.16 -15.80 -0.68
N ILE A 147 2.00 -15.90 -1.31
CA ILE A 147 0.91 -16.78 -0.89
C ILE A 147 0.60 -17.73 -2.07
N PRO A 148 1.13 -18.96 -2.08
CA PRO A 148 0.85 -19.93 -3.14
C PRO A 148 -0.65 -20.20 -3.23
N TYR A 149 -1.27 -19.87 -4.39
CA TYR A 149 -2.73 -19.88 -4.52
C TYR A 149 -3.35 -21.26 -4.33
N GLY A 150 -2.75 -22.30 -4.92
CA GLY A 150 -3.28 -23.66 -4.76
C GLY A 150 -3.27 -24.15 -3.31
N GLN A 151 -2.28 -23.72 -2.50
CA GLN A 151 -2.25 -24.05 -1.08
C GLN A 151 -3.28 -23.22 -0.29
N LEU A 152 -3.46 -21.94 -0.63
CA LEU A 152 -4.50 -21.10 -0.03
C LEU A 152 -5.89 -21.66 -0.32
N GLU A 153 -6.12 -22.10 -1.55
CA GLU A 153 -7.38 -22.71 -1.94
C GLU A 153 -7.65 -24.01 -1.18
N ALA A 154 -6.65 -24.90 -1.08
CA ALA A 154 -6.77 -26.14 -0.30
C ALA A 154 -7.08 -25.83 1.17
N LEU A 155 -6.35 -24.90 1.78
CA LEU A 155 -6.56 -24.49 3.17
C LEU A 155 -7.95 -23.85 3.38
N SER A 156 -8.42 -23.07 2.42
CA SER A 156 -9.75 -22.44 2.47
C SER A 156 -10.91 -23.45 2.38
N ARG A 157 -10.70 -24.61 1.74
CA ARG A 157 -11.68 -25.70 1.73
C ARG A 157 -11.80 -26.38 3.09
N GLU A 158 -10.73 -26.42 3.88
CA GLU A 158 -10.72 -26.99 5.22
C GLU A 158 -11.24 -25.98 6.26
N PHE A 159 -10.92 -24.69 6.12
CA PHE A 159 -11.24 -23.63 7.06
C PHE A 159 -12.26 -22.64 6.46
N SER A 160 -13.53 -22.84 6.81
CA SER A 160 -14.64 -22.02 6.31
C SER A 160 -14.47 -20.53 6.65
N GLU A 161 -13.84 -20.21 7.77
CA GLU A 161 -13.57 -18.83 8.15
C GLU A 161 -12.54 -18.18 7.23
N LEU A 162 -11.45 -18.86 6.87
CA LEU A 162 -10.47 -18.38 5.90
C LEU A 162 -11.11 -18.13 4.53
N GLN A 163 -11.96 -19.05 4.07
CA GLN A 163 -12.72 -18.88 2.84
C GLN A 163 -13.60 -17.63 2.90
N ARG A 164 -14.34 -17.46 3.99
CA ARG A 164 -15.21 -16.29 4.21
C ARG A 164 -14.43 -14.98 4.19
N GLN A 165 -13.25 -14.93 4.83
CA GLN A 165 -12.41 -13.74 4.82
C GLN A 165 -11.85 -13.45 3.43
N PHE A 166 -11.46 -14.47 2.69
CA PHE A 166 -11.00 -14.32 1.31
C PHE A 166 -12.11 -13.77 0.39
N HIS A 167 -13.34 -14.27 0.50
CA HIS A 167 -14.48 -13.69 -0.23
C HIS A 167 -14.75 -12.23 0.12
N LYS A 168 -14.58 -11.83 1.40
CA LYS A 168 -14.70 -10.43 1.80
C LYS A 168 -13.62 -9.54 1.18
N ILE A 169 -12.40 -10.06 1.01
CA ILE A 169 -11.32 -9.33 0.34
C ILE A 169 -11.69 -9.11 -1.12
N MET A 170 -12.08 -10.16 -1.85
CA MET A 170 -12.51 -10.04 -3.25
C MET A 170 -13.69 -9.07 -3.41
N SER A 171 -14.69 -9.15 -2.53
CA SER A 171 -15.83 -8.23 -2.52
C SER A 171 -15.40 -6.77 -2.32
N ARG A 172 -14.44 -6.52 -1.42
CA ARG A 172 -13.91 -5.15 -1.21
C ARG A 172 -13.19 -4.62 -2.46
N GLU A 173 -12.45 -5.47 -3.17
CA GLU A 173 -11.81 -5.07 -4.43
C GLU A 173 -12.85 -4.72 -5.50
N ILE A 174 -13.89 -5.54 -5.67
CA ILE A 174 -14.99 -5.27 -6.60
C ILE A 174 -15.68 -3.94 -6.26
N VAL A 175 -15.97 -3.68 -4.99
CA VAL A 175 -16.58 -2.40 -4.55
C VAL A 175 -15.66 -1.23 -4.82
N ARG A 176 -14.34 -1.40 -4.63
CA ARG A 176 -13.35 -0.38 -4.95
C ARG A 176 -13.33 -0.06 -6.45
N ASP A 177 -13.36 -1.09 -7.30
CA ASP A 177 -13.40 -0.93 -8.75
C ASP A 177 -14.67 -0.22 -9.21
N HIS A 178 -15.83 -0.54 -8.62
CA HIS A 178 -17.07 0.20 -8.85
C HIS A 178 -16.94 1.68 -8.46
N GLY A 179 -16.25 1.99 -7.36
CA GLY A 179 -15.94 3.36 -6.95
C GLY A 179 -15.10 4.10 -8.00
N VAL A 180 -14.10 3.43 -8.58
CA VAL A 180 -13.29 4.00 -9.67
C VAL A 180 -14.12 4.23 -10.93
N MET A 181 -15.00 3.30 -11.31
CA MET A 181 -15.91 3.47 -12.45
C MET A 181 -16.83 4.68 -12.25
N LEU A 182 -17.42 4.83 -11.06
CA LEU A 182 -18.25 5.99 -10.72
C LEU A 182 -17.44 7.29 -10.82
N LEU A 183 -16.23 7.30 -10.27
CA LEU A 183 -15.32 8.44 -10.32
C LEU A 183 -15.02 8.84 -11.76
N LEU A 184 -14.64 7.88 -12.62
CA LEU A 184 -14.30 8.14 -14.02
C LEU A 184 -15.51 8.53 -14.88
N GLY A 185 -16.69 7.99 -14.56
CA GLY A 185 -17.91 8.19 -15.37
C GLY A 185 -18.69 9.46 -15.05
N SER A 186 -18.67 9.94 -13.80
CA SER A 186 -19.60 10.98 -13.35
C SER A 186 -18.94 12.21 -12.73
N MET A 187 -17.66 12.14 -12.32
CA MET A 187 -17.02 13.25 -11.61
C MET A 187 -16.18 14.15 -12.53
N ARG A 188 -16.09 15.45 -12.21
CA ARG A 188 -15.19 16.39 -12.85
C ARG A 188 -13.74 16.16 -12.40
N ALA A 189 -12.78 16.75 -13.13
CA ALA A 189 -11.35 16.53 -12.86
C ALA A 189 -10.93 16.84 -11.41
N GLU A 190 -11.45 17.95 -10.86
CA GLU A 190 -11.17 18.35 -9.47
C GLU A 190 -11.77 17.37 -8.47
N GLU A 191 -13.01 16.94 -8.72
CA GLU A 191 -13.70 15.97 -7.87
C GLU A 191 -12.98 14.61 -7.88
N ARG A 192 -12.48 14.17 -9.05
CA ARG A 192 -11.69 12.95 -9.18
C ARG A 192 -10.41 13.01 -8.36
N LEU A 193 -9.67 14.11 -8.45
CA LEU A 193 -8.43 14.28 -7.69
C LEU A 193 -8.70 14.37 -6.20
N ALA A 194 -9.73 15.11 -5.77
CA ALA A 194 -10.12 15.20 -4.37
C ALA A 194 -10.52 13.84 -3.80
N ALA A 195 -11.38 13.10 -4.51
CA ALA A 195 -11.82 11.76 -4.10
C ALA A 195 -10.64 10.77 -4.01
N PHE A 196 -9.69 10.83 -4.96
CA PHE A 196 -8.47 10.03 -4.91
C PHE A 196 -7.62 10.33 -3.67
N LEU A 197 -7.36 11.61 -3.38
CA LEU A 197 -6.56 12.01 -2.22
C LEU A 197 -7.24 11.60 -0.90
N LEU A 198 -8.53 11.82 -0.78
CA LEU A 198 -9.31 11.42 0.40
C LEU A 198 -9.28 9.90 0.60
N ASN A 199 -9.45 9.10 -0.47
CA ASN A 199 -9.34 7.65 -0.41
C ASN A 199 -7.95 7.21 0.05
N LEU A 200 -6.90 7.85 -0.49
CA LEU A 200 -5.52 7.53 -0.12
C LEU A 200 -5.24 7.84 1.35
N VAL A 201 -5.68 9.01 1.84
CA VAL A 201 -5.58 9.41 3.25
C VAL A 201 -6.31 8.42 4.17
N GLN A 202 -7.56 8.05 3.83
CA GLN A 202 -8.34 7.09 4.63
C GLN A 202 -7.65 5.73 4.72
N ARG A 203 -7.11 5.23 3.60
CA ARG A 203 -6.39 3.95 3.56
C ARG A 203 -5.10 4.01 4.37
N LEU A 204 -4.35 5.10 4.31
CA LEU A 204 -3.14 5.30 5.11
C LEU A 204 -3.47 5.46 6.60
N HIS A 205 -4.54 6.20 6.92
CA HIS A 205 -4.99 6.35 8.31
C HIS A 205 -5.35 5.02 8.96
N ALA A 206 -6.01 4.12 8.24
CA ALA A 206 -6.30 2.75 8.71
C ALA A 206 -5.01 1.94 9.04
N ARG A 207 -3.83 2.43 8.61
CA ARG A 207 -2.49 1.87 8.88
C ARG A 207 -1.71 2.65 9.92
N GLY A 208 -2.34 3.63 10.59
CA GLY A 208 -1.73 4.45 11.62
C GLY A 208 -0.94 5.66 11.11
N PHE A 209 -1.06 6.03 9.82
CA PHE A 209 -0.45 7.25 9.28
C PHE A 209 -1.31 8.49 9.56
N SER A 210 -0.69 9.68 9.38
CA SER A 210 -1.35 10.97 9.56
C SER A 210 -2.57 11.13 8.62
N GLN A 211 -3.58 11.87 9.08
CA GLN A 211 -4.72 12.28 8.26
C GLN A 211 -4.51 13.62 7.56
N SER A 212 -3.54 14.40 8.02
CA SER A 212 -3.24 15.75 7.55
C SER A 212 -1.96 15.87 6.75
N GLU A 213 -1.17 14.80 6.68
CA GLU A 213 0.09 14.77 5.95
C GLU A 213 0.17 13.50 5.09
N LEU A 214 0.48 13.66 3.83
CA LEU A 214 0.54 12.59 2.84
C LEU A 214 1.78 12.73 1.97
N VAL A 215 2.57 11.66 1.87
CA VAL A 215 3.68 11.57 0.92
C VAL A 215 3.24 10.77 -0.29
N LEU A 216 3.10 11.41 -1.45
CA LEU A 216 2.75 10.75 -2.70
C LEU A 216 3.90 9.88 -3.21
N ARG A 217 3.67 8.59 -3.35
CA ARG A 217 4.62 7.62 -3.91
C ARG A 217 4.58 7.57 -5.43
N MET A 218 3.43 7.92 -6.01
CA MET A 218 3.17 7.98 -7.44
C MET A 218 3.47 9.37 -8.02
N THR A 219 3.77 9.42 -9.31
CA THR A 219 3.94 10.66 -10.06
C THR A 219 2.58 11.26 -10.44
N ARG A 220 2.56 12.54 -10.80
CA ARG A 220 1.34 13.19 -11.31
C ARG A 220 0.86 12.58 -12.64
N GLU A 221 1.77 12.05 -13.44
CA GLU A 221 1.46 11.30 -14.64
C GLU A 221 0.72 10.00 -14.32
N GLU A 222 1.21 9.24 -13.33
CA GLU A 222 0.58 8.01 -12.86
C GLU A 222 -0.80 8.28 -12.22
N ILE A 223 -0.94 9.37 -11.47
CA ILE A 223 -2.23 9.83 -10.96
C ILE A 223 -3.16 10.19 -12.13
N GLY A 224 -2.66 10.90 -13.12
CA GLY A 224 -3.42 11.25 -14.32
C GLY A 224 -3.87 10.01 -15.08
N SER A 225 -2.97 9.04 -15.28
CA SER A 225 -3.31 7.75 -15.90
C SER A 225 -4.44 7.04 -15.14
N TYR A 226 -4.35 6.96 -13.81
CA TYR A 226 -5.38 6.33 -12.97
C TYR A 226 -6.73 7.06 -13.03
N LEU A 227 -6.72 8.40 -13.05
CA LEU A 227 -7.93 9.24 -13.01
C LEU A 227 -8.50 9.57 -14.40
N GLY A 228 -7.89 9.08 -15.49
CA GLY A 228 -8.27 9.45 -16.85
C GLY A 228 -8.07 10.94 -17.15
N LEU A 229 -7.00 11.54 -16.60
CA LEU A 229 -6.66 12.96 -16.73
C LEU A 229 -5.28 13.12 -17.36
N LYS A 230 -5.08 14.24 -18.08
CA LYS A 230 -3.75 14.61 -18.54
C LYS A 230 -2.90 15.14 -17.38
N LEU A 231 -1.57 14.98 -17.48
CA LEU A 231 -0.59 15.48 -16.52
C LEU A 231 -0.82 16.96 -16.18
N GLU A 232 -1.04 17.78 -17.20
CA GLU A 232 -1.24 19.21 -17.04
C GLU A 232 -2.52 19.53 -16.25
N THR A 233 -3.57 18.73 -16.43
CA THR A 233 -4.84 18.87 -15.70
C THR A 233 -4.62 18.53 -14.22
N VAL A 234 -3.96 17.42 -13.93
CA VAL A 234 -3.60 17.04 -12.54
C VAL A 234 -2.77 18.16 -11.89
N SER A 235 -1.74 18.64 -12.59
CA SER A 235 -0.85 19.69 -12.05
C SER A 235 -1.59 21.00 -11.77
N ARG A 236 -2.46 21.44 -12.69
CA ARG A 236 -3.28 22.65 -12.48
C ARG A 236 -4.28 22.48 -11.34
N THR A 237 -4.86 21.29 -11.19
CA THR A 237 -5.80 21.04 -10.10
C THR A 237 -5.11 21.08 -8.74
N PHE A 238 -3.89 20.54 -8.62
CA PHE A 238 -3.09 20.67 -7.39
C PHE A 238 -2.78 22.14 -7.07
N SER A 239 -2.34 22.94 -8.05
CA SER A 239 -2.06 24.37 -7.84
C SER A 239 -3.31 25.11 -7.39
N ARG A 240 -4.46 24.84 -8.00
CA ARG A 240 -5.73 25.44 -7.61
C ARG A 240 -6.14 25.08 -6.18
N PHE A 241 -6.02 23.82 -5.78
CA PHE A 241 -6.31 23.40 -4.41
C PHE A 241 -5.40 24.08 -3.39
N GLN A 242 -4.15 24.35 -3.77
CA GLN A 242 -3.22 25.12 -2.93
C GLN A 242 -3.60 26.60 -2.86
N GLU A 243 -3.97 27.23 -3.97
CA GLU A 243 -4.43 28.63 -4.02
C GLU A 243 -5.71 28.83 -3.21
N GLU A 244 -6.63 27.85 -3.24
CA GLU A 244 -7.88 27.86 -2.48
C GLU A 244 -7.69 27.46 -1.00
N GLY A 245 -6.47 27.08 -0.60
CA GLY A 245 -6.13 26.73 0.80
C GLY A 245 -6.63 25.36 1.27
N PHE A 246 -7.01 24.46 0.35
CA PHE A 246 -7.44 23.10 0.72
C PHE A 246 -6.28 22.19 1.07
N LEU A 247 -5.09 22.43 0.52
CA LEU A 247 -3.87 21.65 0.78
C LEU A 247 -2.61 22.51 0.55
N GLU A 248 -1.50 22.07 1.12
CA GLU A 248 -0.18 22.61 0.87
C GLU A 248 0.67 21.54 0.18
N VAL A 249 1.32 21.88 -0.95
CA VAL A 249 2.16 20.94 -1.70
C VAL A 249 3.62 21.34 -1.60
N LYS A 250 4.46 20.44 -1.07
CA LYS A 250 5.92 20.56 -1.06
C LYS A 250 6.53 19.34 -1.75
N GLN A 251 6.75 19.42 -3.05
CA GLN A 251 7.23 18.31 -3.89
C GLN A 251 6.26 17.11 -3.92
N ARG A 252 6.48 16.11 -3.05
CA ARG A 252 5.64 14.92 -2.86
C ARG A 252 4.82 14.94 -1.59
N ASP A 253 5.11 15.87 -0.69
CA ASP A 253 4.39 16.05 0.56
C ASP A 253 3.16 16.94 0.33
N ILE A 254 2.03 16.52 0.86
CA ILE A 254 0.73 17.20 0.77
C ILE A 254 0.11 17.26 2.15
#